data_7f5e05ce0d43b3b093fa29f4b080618c
#
_entry.id   7f5e05ce0d43b3b093fa29f4b080618c
#
_cell.length_a   1.000
_cell.length_b   1.000
_cell.length_c   1.000
_cell.angle_alpha   90.00
_cell.angle_beta   90.00
_cell.angle_gamma   90.00
#
_symmetry.space_group_name_H-M   'P 1'
#
loop_
_entity.id
_entity.type
_entity.pdbx_description
1 polymer ?
#
loop_
_entity_poly.entity_id
_entity_poly.type
_entity_poly.pdbx_seq_one_letter_code
_entity_poly.pdbx_strand_id
1 'polypeptide(L)'
;MAHKVLSHSPHCFLCGSGANSFAESQGIDKVPEESLVTPWAVKALEEARQGNDGRMANEIGHQEMGTVGAVAVDAMGNVAAATSTGGLTNKAAGRIGDTPVIGAGVYASNSEGRGAILLTTV
;
A
#
# COMPACT_ATOMS: atom_id res chain seq x y z
N MET A 1 -4.62 -8.17 -4.76
CA MET A 1 -6.01 -7.85 -4.35
C MET A 1 -6.55 -6.58 -5.02
N ALA A 2 -5.88 -5.41 -4.96
CA ALA A 2 -6.39 -4.15 -5.53
C ALA A 2 -6.90 -4.27 -6.99
N HIS A 3 -6.17 -4.95 -7.86
CA HIS A 3 -6.61 -5.23 -9.24
C HIS A 3 -7.96 -5.99 -9.30
N LYS A 4 -8.21 -6.91 -8.37
CA LYS A 4 -9.50 -7.62 -8.30
C LYS A 4 -10.64 -6.70 -7.86
N VAL A 5 -10.40 -5.80 -6.92
CA VAL A 5 -11.39 -4.78 -6.55
C VAL A 5 -11.72 -3.91 -7.76
N LEU A 6 -10.72 -3.43 -8.48
CA LEU A 6 -10.89 -2.61 -9.67
C LEU A 6 -11.71 -3.30 -10.77
N SER A 7 -11.45 -4.61 -11.01
CA SER A 7 -11.98 -5.32 -12.19
C SER A 7 -13.23 -6.15 -11.91
N HIS A 8 -13.50 -6.52 -10.65
CA HIS A 8 -14.52 -7.51 -10.27
C HIS A 8 -15.42 -7.01 -9.11
N SER A 9 -15.43 -5.72 -8.83
CA SER A 9 -16.22 -5.12 -7.75
C SER A 9 -16.80 -3.78 -8.21
N PRO A 10 -17.99 -3.38 -7.77
CA PRO A 10 -18.51 -2.03 -7.95
C PRO A 10 -17.88 -1.02 -6.96
N HIS A 11 -17.04 -1.49 -6.05
CA HIS A 11 -16.43 -0.67 -5.00
C HIS A 11 -15.06 -0.16 -5.43
N CYS A 12 -14.68 1.02 -4.98
CA CYS A 12 -13.34 1.56 -5.20
C CYS A 12 -12.38 1.28 -4.02
N PHE A 13 -12.89 0.88 -2.86
CA PHE A 13 -12.10 0.70 -1.64
C PHE A 13 -12.70 -0.37 -0.74
N LEU A 14 -11.89 -1.33 -0.30
CA LEU A 14 -12.25 -2.35 0.69
C LEU A 14 -11.17 -2.44 1.77
N CYS A 15 -11.57 -2.68 3.02
CA CYS A 15 -10.66 -2.80 4.15
C CYS A 15 -11.10 -3.87 5.16
N GLY A 16 -10.20 -4.21 6.06
CA GLY A 16 -10.44 -5.13 7.18
C GLY A 16 -10.89 -6.53 6.75
N SER A 17 -11.72 -7.16 7.57
CA SER A 17 -12.21 -8.53 7.33
C SER A 17 -13.02 -8.65 6.02
N GLY A 18 -13.75 -7.61 5.65
CA GLY A 18 -14.50 -7.58 4.38
C GLY A 18 -13.58 -7.65 3.16
N ALA A 19 -12.43 -6.97 3.20
CA ALA A 19 -11.43 -7.07 2.15
C ALA A 19 -10.82 -8.49 2.06
N ASN A 20 -10.58 -9.14 3.19
CA ASN A 20 -10.09 -10.53 3.22
C ASN A 20 -11.12 -11.49 2.63
N SER A 21 -12.38 -11.41 3.03
CA SER A 21 -13.45 -12.26 2.48
C SER A 21 -13.62 -12.05 0.98
N PHE A 22 -13.52 -10.82 0.49
CA PHE A 22 -13.54 -10.55 -0.94
C PHE A 22 -12.32 -11.18 -1.65
N ALA A 23 -11.12 -11.07 -1.07
CA ALA A 23 -9.91 -11.67 -1.65
C ALA A 23 -10.07 -13.20 -1.79
N GLU A 24 -10.53 -13.88 -0.74
CA GLU A 24 -10.82 -15.32 -0.74
C GLU A 24 -11.84 -15.68 -1.82
N SER A 25 -12.92 -14.91 -1.97
CA SER A 25 -13.95 -15.12 -3.02
C SER A 25 -13.38 -14.96 -4.43
N GLN A 26 -12.27 -14.25 -4.59
CA GLN A 26 -11.57 -14.05 -5.86
C GLN A 26 -10.41 -15.04 -6.06
N GLY A 27 -10.31 -16.08 -5.23
CA GLY A 27 -9.29 -17.13 -5.32
C GLY A 27 -7.90 -16.67 -4.92
N ILE A 28 -7.80 -15.66 -4.04
CA ILE A 28 -6.53 -15.21 -3.46
C ILE A 28 -6.40 -15.86 -2.08
N ASP A 29 -5.42 -16.73 -1.94
CA ASP A 29 -5.16 -17.43 -0.69
C ASP A 29 -4.67 -16.46 0.39
N LYS A 30 -5.18 -16.65 1.60
CA LYS A 30 -4.67 -15.97 2.78
C LYS A 30 -3.41 -16.68 3.27
N VAL A 31 -2.35 -15.92 3.46
CA VAL A 31 -1.12 -16.42 4.09
C VAL A 31 -1.15 -16.16 5.61
N PRO A 32 -0.49 -16.99 6.43
CA PRO A 32 -0.35 -16.72 7.85
C PRO A 32 0.34 -15.38 8.09
N GLU A 33 -0.16 -14.59 9.04
CA GLU A 33 0.40 -13.25 9.34
C GLU A 33 1.88 -13.33 9.76
N GLU A 34 2.25 -14.41 10.47
CA GLU A 34 3.62 -14.67 10.91
C GLU A 34 4.60 -14.80 9.74
N SER A 35 4.14 -15.26 8.58
CA SER A 35 4.97 -15.37 7.38
C SER A 35 5.39 -14.01 6.78
N LEU A 36 4.69 -12.95 7.15
CA LEU A 36 4.95 -11.58 6.71
C LEU A 36 5.84 -10.81 7.69
N VAL A 37 6.10 -11.37 8.88
CA VAL A 37 6.90 -10.75 9.93
C VAL A 37 8.37 -11.08 9.72
N THR A 38 9.19 -10.07 9.44
CA THR A 38 10.64 -10.23 9.29
C THR A 38 11.37 -9.94 10.59
N PRO A 39 12.54 -10.57 10.86
CA PRO A 39 13.34 -10.23 12.03
C PRO A 39 13.72 -8.74 12.12
N TRP A 40 13.94 -8.11 10.98
CA TRP A 40 14.18 -6.67 10.91
C TRP A 40 12.98 -5.86 11.39
N ALA A 41 11.77 -6.19 10.95
CA ALA A 41 10.55 -5.48 11.37
C ALA A 41 10.27 -5.61 12.87
N VAL A 42 10.57 -6.79 13.45
CA VAL A 42 10.49 -7.01 14.90
C VAL A 42 11.44 -6.09 15.64
N LYS A 43 12.72 -6.07 15.24
CA LYS A 43 13.75 -5.22 15.85
C LYS A 43 13.38 -3.74 15.74
N ALA A 44 12.97 -3.28 14.57
CA ALA A 44 12.56 -1.89 14.36
C ALA A 44 11.38 -1.49 15.26
N LEU A 45 10.42 -2.39 15.47
CA LEU A 45 9.30 -2.16 16.36
C LEU A 45 9.74 -2.08 17.84
N GLU A 46 10.66 -2.95 18.27
CA GLU A 46 11.21 -2.93 19.63
C GLU A 46 11.94 -1.62 19.91
N GLU A 47 12.80 -1.17 19.00
CA GLU A 47 13.51 0.11 19.08
C GLU A 47 12.55 1.30 19.15
N ALA A 48 11.51 1.31 18.30
CA ALA A 48 10.49 2.35 18.30
C ALA A 48 9.68 2.41 19.62
N ARG A 49 9.42 1.25 20.26
CA ARG A 49 8.73 1.17 21.56
C ARG A 49 9.57 1.65 22.73
N GLN A 50 10.89 1.61 22.62
CA GLN A 50 11.84 2.06 23.67
C GLN A 50 12.05 3.58 23.69
N GLY A 51 11.29 4.35 22.94
CA GLY A 51 11.31 5.82 22.99
C GLY A 51 12.04 6.49 21.83
N ASN A 52 12.54 5.73 20.88
CA ASN A 52 12.86 6.27 19.57
C ASN A 52 11.54 6.47 18.82
N ASP A 53 11.07 7.71 18.78
CA ASP A 53 9.89 8.09 18.00
C ASP A 53 10.00 7.46 16.60
N GLY A 54 8.97 6.73 16.17
CA GLY A 54 8.98 6.01 14.89
C GLY A 54 9.25 6.90 13.66
N ARG A 55 9.26 8.23 13.85
CA ARG A 55 9.80 9.20 12.89
C ARG A 55 11.32 9.16 12.81
N MET A 56 12.02 8.88 13.90
CA MET A 56 13.50 8.83 13.93
C MET A 56 14.07 7.52 13.38
N ALA A 57 13.32 6.43 13.40
CA ALA A 57 13.79 5.17 12.79
C ALA A 57 13.99 5.29 11.27
N ASN A 58 13.28 6.22 10.62
CA ASN A 58 13.50 6.56 9.21
C ASN A 58 14.68 7.53 8.99
N GLU A 59 15.10 8.28 10.03
CA GLU A 59 16.18 9.27 9.93
C GLU A 59 17.56 8.72 10.33
N ILE A 60 17.62 7.64 11.10
CA ILE A 60 18.89 7.05 11.55
C ILE A 60 19.25 5.85 10.64
N GLY A 61 19.67 6.14 9.40
CA GLY A 61 20.56 5.27 8.60
C GLY A 61 20.08 3.87 8.25
N HIS A 62 18.83 3.53 8.46
CA HIS A 62 18.24 2.29 7.95
C HIS A 62 17.49 2.59 6.65
N GLN A 63 17.88 1.92 5.59
CA GLN A 63 17.29 2.00 4.25
C GLN A 63 15.77 2.21 4.34
N GLU A 64 15.34 3.30 3.75
CA GLU A 64 13.96 3.73 3.63
C GLU A 64 13.06 2.58 3.18
N MET A 65 12.35 1.96 4.12
CA MET A 65 11.25 1.07 3.79
C MET A 65 10.00 1.92 3.61
N GLY A 66 10.02 2.67 2.53
CA GLY A 66 8.91 3.54 2.15
C GLY A 66 7.85 2.82 1.31
N THR A 67 6.91 3.58 0.85
CA THR A 67 5.94 3.15 -0.16
C THR A 67 6.66 2.82 -1.47
N VAL A 68 6.36 1.68 -2.07
CA VAL A 68 6.77 1.36 -3.44
C VAL A 68 5.63 1.67 -4.40
N GLY A 69 5.97 2.13 -5.59
CA GLY A 69 4.99 2.46 -6.62
C GLY A 69 5.48 2.14 -8.01
N ALA A 70 4.52 1.92 -8.90
CA ALA A 70 4.77 1.73 -10.32
C ALA A 70 3.72 2.48 -11.13
N VAL A 71 4.17 3.02 -12.25
CA VAL A 71 3.31 3.64 -13.26
C VAL A 71 3.62 3.03 -14.62
N ALA A 72 2.61 2.90 -15.47
CA ALA A 72 2.76 2.32 -16.80
C ALA A 72 1.89 3.05 -17.81
N VAL A 73 2.35 3.05 -19.05
CA VAL A 73 1.59 3.47 -20.22
C VAL A 73 1.72 2.41 -21.31
N ASP A 74 0.61 2.06 -21.94
CA ASP A 74 0.62 1.12 -23.06
C ASP A 74 0.79 1.84 -24.42
N ALA A 75 0.90 1.04 -25.50
CA ALA A 75 1.08 1.56 -26.86
C ALA A 75 -0.15 2.36 -27.37
N MET A 76 -1.30 2.24 -26.74
CA MET A 76 -2.51 2.99 -27.05
C MET A 76 -2.66 4.26 -26.22
N GLY A 77 -1.71 4.52 -25.30
CA GLY A 77 -1.75 5.66 -24.40
C GLY A 77 -2.58 5.45 -23.14
N ASN A 78 -3.06 4.22 -22.86
CA ASN A 78 -3.70 3.93 -21.60
C ASN A 78 -2.67 3.91 -20.48
N VAL A 79 -3.08 4.41 -19.34
CA VAL A 79 -2.22 4.51 -18.15
C VAL A 79 -2.73 3.65 -17.01
N ALA A 80 -1.79 3.16 -16.21
CA ALA A 80 -2.08 2.46 -14.96
C ALA A 80 -1.06 2.87 -13.89
N ALA A 81 -1.47 2.80 -12.63
CA ALA A 81 -0.60 3.04 -11.51
C ALA A 81 -0.96 2.12 -10.34
N ALA A 82 0.04 1.75 -9.55
CA ALA A 82 -0.14 0.91 -8.36
C ALA A 82 0.87 1.31 -7.29
N THR A 83 0.47 1.22 -6.04
CA THR A 83 1.31 1.45 -4.86
C THR A 83 1.12 0.35 -3.83
N SER A 84 2.15 0.15 -3.00
CA SER A 84 2.10 -0.77 -1.88
C SER A 84 2.99 -0.29 -0.75
N THR A 85 2.56 -0.51 0.50
CA THR A 85 3.31 -0.11 1.69
C THR A 85 2.98 -1.01 2.88
N GLY A 86 3.93 -1.16 3.80
CA GLY A 86 3.68 -1.68 5.14
C GLY A 86 3.23 -0.60 6.13
N GLY A 87 3.24 0.65 5.73
CA GLY A 87 2.96 1.81 6.60
C GLY A 87 4.12 2.13 7.56
N LEU A 88 3.83 2.92 8.57
CA LEU A 88 4.81 3.33 9.58
C LEU A 88 5.07 2.23 10.61
N THR A 89 6.31 2.13 11.08
CA THR A 89 6.64 1.33 12.26
C THR A 89 5.97 1.92 13.49
N ASN A 90 5.50 1.07 14.39
CA ASN A 90 4.78 1.47 15.63
C ASN A 90 3.57 2.39 15.39
N LYS A 91 2.91 2.26 14.23
CA LYS A 91 1.70 3.03 13.94
C LYS A 91 0.56 2.70 14.91
N ALA A 92 -0.28 3.68 15.16
CA ALA A 92 -1.49 3.49 15.98
C ALA A 92 -2.43 2.45 15.35
N ALA A 93 -3.16 1.72 16.19
CA ALA A 93 -4.20 0.82 15.70
C ALA A 93 -5.25 1.60 14.88
N GLY A 94 -5.62 1.06 13.72
CA GLY A 94 -6.56 1.70 12.81
C GLY A 94 -5.98 2.80 11.92
N ARG A 95 -4.69 3.14 12.03
CA ARG A 95 -4.07 4.12 11.13
C ARG A 95 -4.05 3.61 9.69
N ILE A 96 -4.54 4.44 8.80
CA ILE A 96 -4.41 4.31 7.35
C ILE A 96 -3.49 5.44 6.86
N GLY A 97 -2.49 5.12 6.04
CA GLY A 97 -1.62 6.09 5.37
C GLY A 97 -2.26 6.62 4.08
N ASP A 98 -1.49 7.35 3.31
CA ASP A 98 -1.84 7.90 2.01
C ASP A 98 -1.94 6.84 0.90
N THR A 99 -1.08 5.83 0.96
CA THR A 99 -0.88 4.83 -0.11
C THR A 99 -2.17 4.22 -0.68
N PRO A 100 -3.17 3.79 0.12
CA PRO A 100 -4.39 3.21 -0.41
C PRO A 100 -5.44 4.26 -0.82
N VAL A 101 -5.20 5.54 -0.56
CA VAL A 101 -6.18 6.61 -0.82
C VAL A 101 -6.01 7.12 -2.25
N ILE A 102 -7.08 7.03 -3.03
CA ILE A 102 -7.12 7.50 -4.42
C ILE A 102 -6.79 9.00 -4.47
N GLY A 103 -5.79 9.36 -5.27
CA GLY A 103 -5.33 10.74 -5.39
C GLY A 103 -4.37 11.22 -4.30
N ALA A 104 -4.23 10.49 -3.18
CA ALA A 104 -3.23 10.80 -2.16
C ALA A 104 -1.97 9.91 -2.31
N GLY A 105 -2.13 8.61 -2.51
CA GLY A 105 -1.02 7.69 -2.77
C GLY A 105 -0.71 7.54 -4.24
N VAL A 106 -1.73 7.26 -5.05
CA VAL A 106 -1.61 7.10 -6.50
C VAL A 106 -2.94 7.40 -7.18
N TYR A 107 -2.86 7.86 -8.40
CA TYR A 107 -4.02 8.03 -9.27
C TYR A 107 -3.63 7.80 -10.73
N ALA A 108 -4.47 7.09 -11.48
CA ALA A 108 -4.38 6.99 -12.93
C ALA A 108 -5.79 7.01 -13.54
N SER A 109 -5.97 7.74 -14.63
CA SER A 109 -7.25 7.83 -15.34
C SER A 109 -7.03 7.84 -16.83
N ASN A 110 -7.88 7.10 -17.55
CA ASN A 110 -7.93 7.06 -19.01
C ASN A 110 -9.13 7.81 -19.57
N SER A 111 -9.70 8.74 -18.80
CA SER A 111 -10.83 9.54 -19.26
C SER A 111 -10.45 10.47 -20.41
N GLU A 112 -11.37 10.66 -21.36
CA GLU A 112 -11.27 11.61 -22.49
C GLU A 112 -10.07 11.38 -23.43
N GLY A 113 -9.57 10.12 -23.54
CA GLY A 113 -8.47 9.80 -24.45
C GLY A 113 -7.11 10.39 -24.07
N ARG A 114 -6.99 10.89 -22.84
CA ARG A 114 -5.73 11.37 -22.25
C ARG A 114 -5.47 10.66 -20.94
N GLY A 115 -4.34 9.96 -20.85
CA GLY A 115 -3.89 9.35 -19.61
C GLY A 115 -3.30 10.40 -18.66
N ALA A 116 -3.74 10.41 -17.41
CA ALA A 116 -3.14 11.19 -16.34
C ALA A 116 -2.67 10.26 -15.22
N ILE A 117 -1.46 10.44 -14.74
CA ILE A 117 -0.89 9.68 -13.61
C ILE A 117 -0.40 10.66 -12.56
N LEU A 118 -0.74 10.38 -11.32
CA LEU A 118 -0.15 10.99 -10.14
C LEU A 118 0.40 9.88 -9.25
N LEU A 119 1.66 9.97 -8.88
CA LEU A 119 2.30 9.14 -7.87
C LEU A 119 2.88 10.06 -6.80
N THR A 120 2.46 9.88 -5.56
CA THR A 120 3.05 10.58 -4.41
C THR A 120 3.83 9.58 -3.58
N THR A 121 5.03 9.95 -3.18
CA THR A 121 5.84 9.24 -2.19
C THR A 121 6.13 10.20 -1.05
N VAL A 122 5.76 9.82 0.16
CA VAL A 122 6.08 10.56 1.39
C VAL A 122 6.97 9.70 2.24
#